data_1a51c198cb4f13e8b49aa22a4ed9f5bb
#
_entry.id   1a51c198cb4f13e8b49aa22a4ed9f5bb
#
_cell.length_a   1.000
_cell.length_b   1.000
_cell.length_c   1.000
_cell.angle_alpha   90.00
_cell.angle_beta   90.00
_cell.angle_gamma   90.00
#
_symmetry.space_group_name_H-M   'P 1'
#
loop_
_entity.id
_entity.type
_entity.pdbx_description
1 polymer ?
#
loop_
_entity_poly.entity_id
_entity_poly.type
_entity_poly.pdbx_seq_one_letter_code
_entity_poly.pdbx_strand_id
1 'polypeptide(L)'
;MNHTRPVLAVAVASLWVAAGLAVAAPHADVAPVLGKALADLPGREGLLLTVTYPPGGADPVHRHDAHAFVYVLEGEIVMQVKGGQAVTLKAGQTFYEGPDDVHLVGRNASNTTPAKFVVFLVKKQGAPVLTPLE
;
A
#
# COMPACT_ATOMS: atom_id res chain seq x y z
N MET A 1 37.76 -66.48 19.15
CA MET A 1 36.38 -66.00 19.08
C MET A 1 36.43 -64.52 19.11
N ASN A 2 36.40 -63.85 17.94
CA ASN A 2 36.43 -62.38 17.83
C ASN A 2 35.03 -61.88 17.62
N HIS A 3 34.51 -61.18 18.61
CA HIS A 3 33.21 -60.46 18.51
C HIS A 3 33.46 -59.04 18.02
N THR A 4 33.26 -58.79 16.72
CA THR A 4 33.18 -57.45 16.16
C THR A 4 31.80 -56.89 16.39
N ARG A 5 31.71 -55.79 17.18
CA ARG A 5 30.46 -54.98 17.39
C ARG A 5 30.29 -53.97 16.25
N PRO A 6 29.14 -53.86 15.64
CA PRO A 6 28.88 -52.79 14.66
C PRO A 6 28.70 -51.44 15.34
N VAL A 7 29.44 -50.44 14.87
CA VAL A 7 29.24 -49.03 15.27
C VAL A 7 28.13 -48.46 14.42
N LEU A 8 27.02 -48.12 15.07
CA LEU A 8 25.91 -47.45 14.44
C LEU A 8 26.26 -45.95 14.29
N ALA A 9 26.50 -45.48 13.08
CA ALA A 9 26.69 -44.07 12.79
C ALA A 9 25.32 -43.37 12.71
N VAL A 10 25.03 -42.53 13.66
CA VAL A 10 23.82 -41.65 13.64
C VAL A 10 24.15 -40.42 12.81
N ALA A 11 23.58 -40.33 11.61
CA ALA A 11 23.67 -39.14 10.78
C ALA A 11 22.67 -38.08 11.30
N VAL A 12 23.20 -37.02 11.89
CA VAL A 12 22.41 -35.84 12.28
C VAL A 12 22.21 -34.99 11.04
N ALA A 13 21.02 -35.03 10.47
CA ALA A 13 20.62 -34.13 9.38
C ALA A 13 20.29 -32.72 9.96
N SER A 14 21.17 -31.74 9.76
CA SER A 14 20.95 -30.36 10.14
C SER A 14 19.97 -29.72 9.16
N LEU A 15 18.72 -29.47 9.60
CA LEU A 15 17.76 -28.69 8.85
C LEU A 15 18.15 -27.21 8.93
N TRP A 16 18.67 -26.66 7.84
CA TRP A 16 18.87 -25.22 7.69
C TRP A 16 17.52 -24.58 7.34
N VAL A 17 16.87 -23.97 8.33
CA VAL A 17 15.72 -23.07 8.08
C VAL A 17 16.29 -21.75 7.59
N ALA A 18 16.21 -21.51 6.28
CA ALA A 18 16.51 -20.20 5.72
C ALA A 18 15.37 -19.25 6.12
N ALA A 19 15.61 -18.46 7.16
CA ALA A 19 14.75 -17.33 7.49
C ALA A 19 14.90 -16.30 6.37
N GLY A 20 13.96 -16.28 5.42
CA GLY A 20 13.87 -15.24 4.41
C GLY A 20 13.60 -13.90 5.10
N LEU A 21 14.52 -12.94 4.98
CA LEU A 21 14.29 -11.57 5.38
C LEU A 21 13.18 -11.02 4.50
N ALA A 22 12.00 -10.76 5.06
CA ALA A 22 10.94 -10.03 4.39
C ALA A 22 11.41 -8.59 4.19
N VAL A 23 11.74 -8.23 2.94
CA VAL A 23 12.03 -6.84 2.58
C VAL A 23 10.71 -6.09 2.52
N ALA A 24 10.58 -5.00 3.31
CA ALA A 24 9.41 -4.14 3.25
C ALA A 24 9.25 -3.56 1.84
N ALA A 25 7.98 -3.43 1.38
CA ALA A 25 7.70 -2.78 0.10
C ALA A 25 8.20 -1.33 0.10
N PRO A 26 8.73 -0.82 -1.04
CA PRO A 26 9.09 0.58 -1.16
C PRO A 26 7.87 1.48 -0.92
N HIS A 27 8.07 2.61 -0.22
CA HIS A 27 7.01 3.56 0.08
C HIS A 27 6.62 4.39 -1.14
N ALA A 28 5.37 4.88 -1.14
CA ALA A 28 4.89 5.86 -2.10
C ALA A 28 5.62 7.20 -1.93
N ASP A 29 5.85 7.89 -3.05
CA ASP A 29 6.21 9.30 -3.07
C ASP A 29 4.94 10.14 -3.22
N VAL A 30 4.65 10.99 -2.23
CA VAL A 30 3.43 11.80 -2.16
C VAL A 30 3.79 13.27 -2.24
N ALA A 31 3.31 13.95 -3.28
CA ALA A 31 3.58 15.37 -3.50
C ALA A 31 2.27 16.18 -3.52
N PRO A 32 2.10 17.16 -2.61
CA PRO A 32 0.97 18.08 -2.67
C PRO A 32 1.06 19.00 -3.88
N VAL A 33 -0.07 19.17 -4.57
CA VAL A 33 -0.20 20.02 -5.77
C VAL A 33 -0.98 21.30 -5.45
N LEU A 34 -2.12 21.16 -4.78
CA LEU A 34 -2.99 22.28 -4.42
C LEU A 34 -3.77 21.96 -3.15
N GLY A 35 -3.69 22.85 -2.19
CA GLY A 35 -4.54 22.83 -0.99
C GLY A 35 -5.39 24.10 -0.92
N LYS A 36 -6.68 23.97 -0.61
CA LYS A 36 -7.59 25.10 -0.51
C LYS A 36 -8.66 24.87 0.55
N ALA A 37 -8.79 25.81 1.47
CA ALA A 37 -9.95 25.86 2.36
C ALA A 37 -11.22 26.06 1.54
N LEU A 38 -12.28 25.32 1.87
CA LEU A 38 -13.56 25.37 1.15
C LEU A 38 -14.49 26.34 1.89
N ALA A 39 -14.76 27.51 1.26
CA ALA A 39 -15.50 28.59 1.91
C ALA A 39 -16.95 28.23 2.25
N ASP A 40 -17.56 27.35 1.46
CA ASP A 40 -18.92 26.84 1.62
C ASP A 40 -19.03 25.62 2.54
N LEU A 41 -17.89 25.06 2.95
CA LEU A 41 -17.78 23.93 3.88
C LEU A 41 -16.83 24.29 5.04
N PRO A 42 -17.28 25.06 6.04
CA PRO A 42 -16.42 25.51 7.13
C PRO A 42 -15.65 24.38 7.81
N GLY A 43 -14.34 24.57 8.04
CA GLY A 43 -13.45 23.59 8.63
C GLY A 43 -13.02 22.44 7.70
N ARG A 44 -13.38 22.50 6.42
CA ARG A 44 -12.95 21.54 5.39
C ARG A 44 -11.99 22.19 4.41
N GLU A 45 -11.16 21.35 3.82
CA GLU A 45 -10.27 21.71 2.73
C GLU A 45 -10.33 20.68 1.61
N GLY A 46 -10.09 21.13 0.39
CA GLY A 46 -9.73 20.29 -0.74
C GLY A 46 -8.21 20.21 -0.85
N LEU A 47 -7.66 19.01 -0.98
CA LEU A 47 -6.23 18.79 -1.15
C LEU A 47 -6.00 17.88 -2.35
N LEU A 48 -5.32 18.40 -3.37
CA LEU A 48 -4.91 17.66 -4.55
C LEU A 48 -3.47 17.20 -4.36
N LEU A 49 -3.24 15.90 -4.55
CA LEU A 49 -1.94 15.25 -4.44
C LEU A 49 -1.61 14.49 -5.72
N THR A 50 -0.34 14.37 -6.04
CA THR A 50 0.17 13.28 -6.88
C THR A 50 0.83 12.23 -6.00
N VAL A 51 0.61 10.97 -6.35
CA VAL A 51 1.22 9.81 -5.69
C VAL A 51 1.95 9.00 -6.75
N THR A 52 3.20 8.65 -6.48
CA THR A 52 3.98 7.76 -7.33
C THR A 52 4.37 6.53 -6.53
N TYR A 53 3.91 5.37 -6.95
CA TYR A 53 4.41 4.09 -6.46
C TYR A 53 5.63 3.69 -7.27
N PRO A 54 6.79 3.49 -6.67
CA PRO A 54 7.92 2.85 -7.35
C PRO A 54 7.55 1.39 -7.71
N PRO A 55 8.37 0.71 -8.53
CA PRO A 55 8.19 -0.72 -8.78
C PRO A 55 8.07 -1.51 -7.47
N GLY A 56 6.99 -2.30 -7.32
CA GLY A 56 6.69 -3.05 -6.11
C GLY A 56 6.25 -2.20 -4.89
N GLY A 57 6.06 -0.88 -5.09
CA GLY A 57 5.65 0.04 -4.02
C GLY A 57 4.25 -0.26 -3.49
N ALA A 58 4.06 -0.06 -2.18
CA ALA A 58 2.79 -0.27 -1.52
C ALA A 58 2.63 0.65 -0.31
N ASP A 59 1.39 0.98 0.01
CA ASP A 59 1.03 1.67 1.24
C ASP A 59 0.74 0.68 2.38
N PRO A 60 0.93 1.06 3.64
CA PRO A 60 0.40 0.32 4.78
C PRO A 60 -1.13 0.36 4.77
N VAL A 61 -1.77 -0.54 5.53
CA VAL A 61 -3.20 -0.44 5.80
C VAL A 61 -3.48 0.87 6.51
N HIS A 62 -4.43 1.66 6.01
CA HIS A 62 -4.71 3.00 6.52
C HIS A 62 -6.15 3.45 6.24
N ARG A 63 -6.49 4.63 6.70
CA ARG A 63 -7.67 5.39 6.27
C ARG A 63 -7.32 6.87 6.14
N HIS A 64 -8.14 7.60 5.41
CA HIS A 64 -7.93 9.01 5.15
C HIS A 64 -8.73 9.94 6.05
N ASP A 65 -9.79 9.47 6.71
CA ASP A 65 -10.78 10.32 7.40
C ASP A 65 -11.29 11.45 6.47
N ALA A 66 -11.44 11.14 5.20
CA ALA A 66 -11.72 12.05 4.10
C ALA A 66 -12.50 11.35 2.98
N HIS A 67 -13.12 12.14 2.11
CA HIS A 67 -13.49 11.65 0.78
C HIS A 67 -12.23 11.68 -0.10
N ALA A 68 -11.84 10.55 -0.65
CA ALA A 68 -10.69 10.42 -1.55
C ALA A 68 -11.14 10.01 -2.94
N PHE A 69 -10.82 10.84 -3.92
CA PHE A 69 -11.09 10.60 -5.34
C PHE A 69 -9.77 10.34 -6.04
N VAL A 70 -9.60 9.15 -6.59
CA VAL A 70 -8.38 8.70 -7.26
C VAL A 70 -8.57 8.70 -8.77
N TYR A 71 -7.56 9.17 -9.50
CA TYR A 71 -7.51 9.11 -10.96
C TYR A 71 -6.11 8.67 -11.40
N VAL A 72 -6.01 7.53 -12.09
CA VAL A 72 -4.73 6.97 -12.54
C VAL A 72 -4.22 7.71 -13.77
N LEU A 73 -2.96 8.19 -13.70
CA LEU A 73 -2.29 8.88 -14.78
C LEU A 73 -1.41 7.94 -15.60
N GLU A 74 -0.62 7.10 -14.93
CA GLU A 74 0.37 6.23 -15.56
C GLU A 74 0.47 4.90 -14.82
N GLY A 75 0.74 3.81 -15.55
CA GLY A 75 0.89 2.47 -15.01
C GLY A 75 -0.43 1.87 -14.54
N GLU A 76 -0.33 0.92 -13.63
CA GLU A 76 -1.47 0.21 -13.06
C GLU A 76 -1.32 0.11 -11.54
N ILE A 77 -2.41 0.34 -10.82
CA ILE A 77 -2.45 0.23 -9.36
C ILE A 77 -3.54 -0.76 -8.92
N VAL A 78 -3.31 -1.42 -7.79
CA VAL A 78 -4.32 -2.28 -7.17
C VAL A 78 -4.84 -1.59 -5.93
N MET A 79 -6.15 -1.46 -5.83
CA MET A 79 -6.85 -0.81 -4.72
C MET A 79 -7.90 -1.74 -4.12
N GLN A 80 -8.05 -1.71 -2.80
CA GLN A 80 -9.10 -2.43 -2.08
C GLN A 80 -9.44 -1.72 -0.77
N VAL A 81 -10.72 -1.47 -0.55
CA VAL A 81 -11.25 -1.12 0.77
C VAL A 81 -11.81 -2.34 1.48
N LYS A 82 -11.86 -2.31 2.81
CA LYS A 82 -12.42 -3.39 3.64
C LYS A 82 -13.88 -3.62 3.27
N GLY A 83 -14.22 -4.89 3.02
CA GLY A 83 -15.56 -5.30 2.57
C GLY A 83 -15.78 -5.25 1.06
N GLY A 84 -14.86 -4.63 0.31
CA GLY A 84 -14.86 -4.61 -1.16
C GLY A 84 -13.89 -5.62 -1.78
N GLN A 85 -13.98 -5.76 -3.09
CA GLN A 85 -13.04 -6.57 -3.87
C GLN A 85 -11.82 -5.74 -4.26
N ALA A 86 -10.66 -6.40 -4.38
CA ALA A 86 -9.49 -5.79 -4.98
C ALA A 86 -9.72 -5.54 -6.47
N VAL A 87 -9.39 -4.32 -6.92
CA VAL A 87 -9.50 -3.92 -8.33
C VAL A 87 -8.16 -3.44 -8.85
N THR A 88 -7.82 -3.81 -10.08
CA THR A 88 -6.66 -3.26 -10.79
C THR A 88 -7.13 -2.14 -11.70
N LEU A 89 -6.55 -0.97 -11.53
CA LEU A 89 -6.91 0.25 -12.24
C LEU A 89 -5.78 0.64 -13.17
N LYS A 90 -6.14 0.96 -14.42
CA LYS A 90 -5.25 1.46 -15.47
C LYS A 90 -5.36 2.98 -15.61
N ALA A 91 -4.43 3.58 -16.36
CA ALA A 91 -4.49 5.00 -16.71
C ALA A 91 -5.89 5.38 -17.26
N GLY A 92 -6.45 6.48 -16.74
CA GLY A 92 -7.80 6.95 -17.06
C GLY A 92 -8.92 6.37 -16.18
N GLN A 93 -8.64 5.39 -15.32
CA GLN A 93 -9.62 4.81 -14.41
C GLN A 93 -9.58 5.48 -13.03
N THR A 94 -10.68 5.32 -12.29
CA THR A 94 -10.92 6.01 -11.03
C THR A 94 -11.24 5.04 -9.91
N PHE A 95 -10.99 5.49 -8.67
CA PHE A 95 -11.38 4.81 -7.44
C PHE A 95 -11.91 5.85 -6.43
N TYR A 96 -12.73 5.41 -5.52
CA TYR A 96 -13.25 6.26 -4.45
C TYR A 96 -13.15 5.56 -3.11
N GLU A 97 -12.77 6.32 -2.08
CA GLU A 97 -12.78 5.92 -0.69
C GLU A 97 -13.56 6.95 0.13
N GLY A 98 -14.46 6.48 0.97
CA GLY A 98 -15.18 7.32 1.92
C GLY A 98 -14.39 7.56 3.20
N PRO A 99 -14.87 8.48 4.07
CA PRO A 99 -14.17 8.86 5.29
C PRO A 99 -14.03 7.73 6.33
N ASP A 100 -14.91 6.75 6.28
CA ASP A 100 -14.91 5.61 7.20
C ASP A 100 -14.27 4.35 6.60
N ASP A 101 -13.87 4.40 5.33
CA ASP A 101 -13.27 3.26 4.64
C ASP A 101 -11.87 2.97 5.17
N VAL A 102 -11.60 1.67 5.35
CA VAL A 102 -10.24 1.17 5.61
C VAL A 102 -9.64 0.71 4.31
N HIS A 103 -8.58 1.37 3.87
CA HIS A 103 -7.81 1.02 2.69
C HIS A 103 -6.90 -0.16 3.01
N LEU A 104 -7.27 -1.36 2.55
CA LEU A 104 -6.53 -2.59 2.83
C LEU A 104 -5.37 -2.80 1.87
N VAL A 105 -5.55 -2.45 0.59
CA VAL A 105 -4.55 -2.63 -0.46
C VAL A 105 -4.46 -1.36 -1.28
N GLY A 106 -3.29 -0.74 -1.25
CA GLY A 106 -2.85 0.31 -2.16
C GLY A 106 -1.45 -0.05 -2.63
N ARG A 107 -1.26 -0.46 -3.89
CA ARG A 107 0.03 -0.87 -4.39
C ARG A 107 0.18 -0.71 -5.90
N ASN A 108 1.42 -0.63 -6.35
CA ASN A 108 1.74 -0.81 -7.75
C ASN A 108 1.41 -2.24 -8.20
N ALA A 109 0.78 -2.41 -9.35
CA ALA A 109 0.56 -3.72 -9.95
C ALA A 109 1.83 -4.31 -10.56
N SER A 110 2.84 -3.47 -10.85
CA SER A 110 4.11 -3.84 -11.49
C SER A 110 5.29 -3.82 -10.49
N ASN A 111 6.18 -4.79 -10.65
CA ASN A 111 7.47 -4.84 -9.94
C ASN A 111 8.64 -4.25 -10.77
N THR A 112 8.36 -3.73 -11.97
CA THR A 112 9.40 -3.26 -12.90
C THR A 112 9.22 -1.83 -13.36
N THR A 113 7.99 -1.31 -13.35
CA THR A 113 7.66 0.04 -13.80
C THR A 113 6.92 0.81 -12.71
N PRO A 114 7.12 2.14 -12.57
CA PRO A 114 6.37 2.96 -11.63
C PRO A 114 4.90 3.12 -12.07
N ALA A 115 4.05 3.49 -11.13
CA ALA A 115 2.69 3.92 -11.38
C ALA A 115 2.45 5.29 -10.75
N LYS A 116 1.67 6.16 -11.41
CA LYS A 116 1.38 7.51 -10.95
C LYS A 116 -0.12 7.79 -11.00
N PHE A 117 -0.64 8.41 -9.98
CA PHE A 117 -2.04 8.77 -9.89
C PHE A 117 -2.23 10.08 -9.12
N VAL A 118 -3.39 10.68 -9.30
CA VAL A 118 -3.85 11.85 -8.57
C VAL A 118 -4.82 11.40 -7.49
N VAL A 119 -4.73 12.01 -6.33
CA VAL A 119 -5.74 11.89 -5.26
C VAL A 119 -6.25 13.27 -4.91
N PHE A 120 -7.56 13.46 -4.97
CA PHE A 120 -8.23 14.63 -4.44
C PHE A 120 -8.96 14.27 -3.15
N LEU A 121 -8.56 14.92 -2.06
CA LEU A 121 -9.14 14.72 -0.74
C LEU A 121 -10.06 15.88 -0.38
N VAL A 122 -11.25 15.56 0.12
CA VAL A 122 -12.07 16.51 0.88
C VAL A 122 -12.03 16.08 2.33
N LYS A 123 -11.29 16.82 3.16
CA LYS A 123 -10.96 16.44 4.52
C LYS A 123 -11.09 17.58 5.53
N LYS A 124 -11.00 17.27 6.82
CA LYS A 124 -10.88 18.28 7.86
C LYS A 124 -9.59 19.08 7.64
N GLN A 125 -9.69 20.40 7.73
CA GLN A 125 -8.55 21.31 7.58
C GLN A 125 -7.43 20.97 8.57
N GLY A 126 -6.19 20.85 8.07
CA GLY A 126 -5.03 20.53 8.87
C GLY A 126 -4.91 19.05 9.33
N ALA A 127 -5.89 18.19 9.02
CA ALA A 127 -5.79 16.76 9.33
C ALA A 127 -4.72 16.07 8.45
N PRO A 128 -4.09 14.98 8.92
CA PRO A 128 -3.12 14.23 8.12
C PRO A 128 -3.76 13.67 6.84
N VAL A 129 -2.94 13.40 5.82
CA VAL A 129 -3.39 12.82 4.55
C VAL A 129 -3.92 11.40 4.77
N LEU A 130 -3.26 10.63 5.61
CA LEU A 130 -3.67 9.28 5.99
C LEU A 130 -3.29 8.99 7.44
N THR A 131 -3.99 8.04 8.03
CA THR A 131 -3.71 7.49 9.37
C THR A 131 -3.46 5.99 9.22
N PRO A 132 -2.21 5.51 9.44
CA PRO A 132 -1.92 4.07 9.43
C PRO A 132 -2.73 3.34 10.49
N LEU A 133 -3.12 2.10 10.20
CA LEU A 133 -3.80 1.19 11.12
C LEU A 133 -2.89 -0.01 11.39
N GLU A 134 -2.85 -0.43 12.66
CA GLU A 134 -2.13 -1.63 13.10
C GLU A 134 -2.91 -2.92 12.79
#